data_84736cf427ac3d2c6785c84bcd25e9e1
#
_entry.id   84736cf427ac3d2c6785c84bcd25e9e1
#
_cell.length_a   1.000
_cell.length_b   1.000
_cell.length_c   1.000
_cell.angle_alpha   90.00
_cell.angle_beta   90.00
_cell.angle_gamma   90.00
#
_symmetry.space_group_name_H-M   'P 1'
#
loop_
_entity.id
_entity.type
_entity.pdbx_description
1 polymer ?
#
loop_
_entity_poly.entity_id
_entity_poly.type
_entity_poly.pdbx_seq_one_letter_code
_entity_poly.pdbx_strand_id
1 'polypeptide(L)'
;MSVQLKVLHVASWYPSEVHPSLGNFIERHVEAVATACEVEVWAPVPVRGSAGSMVKMREKNGTELREVEGQTFTVRRLYHEATRPQLVGVARSVASAASKMDWTPDVVHLHVAYPAGSAAVAWAKKWGVPVVLTEHWTAYQDFGAVPWWRRRVIRDVVKRADAVCPVSADLGEAMAAAVPGMGPVHVVPNVVDTARFKPAEEVTLAGVPVGATRRRLEGHDMERVLHVSSMNDDQKNITGLLKAFSPLFKANPALTATFVGGEQARLDGHRSWVEAQGLEGRIVFTGPLGTDDVVKHMQTHDVLVLNSRRENFPCVIAEAWACGIPVMSTDVGGIREHLPPGLSARGFLLPAEAGETDWAEAWAQVSQTTCSEESLRTYAETHFSMAAVGAAYKEVYLGLRG
;
A
#
# COMPACT_ATOMS: atom_id res chain seq x y z
N MET A 1 -7.88 -25.22 24.12
CA MET A 1 -7.37 -24.83 22.78
C MET A 1 -8.26 -23.70 22.31
N SER A 2 -7.72 -22.49 22.11
CA SER A 2 -8.52 -21.41 21.51
C SER A 2 -8.86 -21.82 20.08
N VAL A 3 -10.14 -21.82 19.73
CA VAL A 3 -10.58 -22.09 18.35
C VAL A 3 -9.98 -21.02 17.46
N GLN A 4 -9.16 -21.42 16.52
CA GLN A 4 -8.57 -20.49 15.55
C GLN A 4 -9.68 -20.03 14.59
N LEU A 5 -9.84 -18.70 14.41
CA LEU A 5 -10.84 -18.14 13.50
C LEU A 5 -10.51 -18.51 12.05
N LYS A 6 -11.54 -18.90 11.29
CA LYS A 6 -11.45 -19.18 9.86
C LYS A 6 -11.95 -17.98 9.07
N VAL A 7 -11.07 -17.32 8.34
CA VAL A 7 -11.36 -16.10 7.60
C VAL A 7 -11.28 -16.37 6.10
N LEU A 8 -12.38 -16.11 5.38
CA LEU A 8 -12.39 -16.12 3.94
C LEU A 8 -12.17 -14.71 3.41
N HIS A 9 -10.99 -14.46 2.83
CA HIS A 9 -10.73 -13.23 2.11
C HIS A 9 -11.31 -13.26 0.70
N VAL A 10 -12.06 -12.23 0.33
CA VAL A 10 -12.53 -12.02 -1.05
C VAL A 10 -11.93 -10.71 -1.55
N ALA A 11 -10.97 -10.79 -2.46
CA ALA A 11 -10.19 -9.64 -2.90
C ALA A 11 -10.62 -9.16 -4.30
N SER A 12 -11.14 -7.93 -4.39
CA SER A 12 -11.45 -7.31 -5.68
C SER A 12 -10.19 -7.06 -6.52
N TRP A 13 -9.06 -6.85 -5.88
CA TRP A 13 -7.72 -6.70 -6.45
C TRP A 13 -6.77 -7.65 -5.73
N TYR A 14 -5.99 -8.40 -6.49
CA TYR A 14 -4.99 -9.30 -5.93
C TYR A 14 -3.94 -9.63 -7.01
N PRO A 15 -2.67 -9.84 -6.66
CA PRO A 15 -1.64 -10.17 -7.63
C PRO A 15 -1.93 -11.44 -8.40
N SER A 16 -1.71 -11.40 -9.70
CA SER A 16 -1.92 -12.53 -10.59
C SER A 16 -0.94 -12.49 -11.76
N GLU A 17 -0.83 -13.56 -12.54
CA GLU A 17 -0.03 -13.58 -13.78
C GLU A 17 -0.46 -12.50 -14.79
N VAL A 18 -1.75 -12.12 -14.78
CA VAL A 18 -2.31 -11.09 -15.68
C VAL A 18 -1.99 -9.68 -15.17
N HIS A 19 -1.98 -9.51 -13.85
CA HIS A 19 -1.78 -8.22 -13.17
C HIS A 19 -0.85 -8.40 -11.97
N PRO A 20 0.48 -8.50 -12.18
CA PRO A 20 1.42 -8.87 -11.10
C PRO A 20 1.50 -7.90 -9.92
N SER A 21 1.25 -6.62 -10.16
CA SER A 21 1.33 -5.57 -9.12
C SER A 21 -0.03 -5.13 -8.57
N LEU A 22 -1.16 -5.64 -9.12
CA LEU A 22 -2.49 -5.21 -8.70
C LEU A 22 -2.82 -5.77 -7.32
N GLY A 23 -2.95 -4.90 -6.31
CA GLY A 23 -3.37 -5.30 -4.97
C GLY A 23 -2.28 -6.00 -4.14
N ASN A 24 -0.99 -5.77 -4.42
CA ASN A 24 0.11 -6.27 -3.61
C ASN A 24 0.02 -5.82 -2.14
N PHE A 25 -0.56 -4.66 -1.87
CA PHE A 25 -0.86 -4.21 -0.51
C PHE A 25 -1.96 -5.07 0.15
N ILE A 26 -2.97 -5.55 -0.61
CA ILE A 26 -4.00 -6.47 -0.09
C ILE A 26 -3.37 -7.82 0.28
N GLU A 27 -2.44 -8.32 -0.54
CA GLU A 27 -1.69 -9.53 -0.25
C GLU A 27 -1.02 -9.46 1.13
N ARG A 28 -0.37 -8.33 1.46
CA ARG A 28 0.24 -8.11 2.77
C ARG A 28 -0.78 -8.09 3.92
N HIS A 29 -1.98 -7.52 3.70
CA HIS A 29 -3.05 -7.58 4.71
C HIS A 29 -3.52 -9.03 4.94
N VAL A 30 -3.62 -9.83 3.89
CA VAL A 30 -3.95 -11.27 3.98
C VAL A 30 -2.86 -12.00 4.76
N GLU A 31 -1.59 -11.76 4.44
CA GLU A 31 -0.43 -12.33 5.15
C GLU A 31 -0.46 -11.95 6.63
N ALA A 32 -0.76 -10.71 6.96
CA ALA A 32 -0.90 -10.25 8.34
C ALA A 32 -2.02 -11.00 9.08
N VAL A 33 -3.19 -11.18 8.46
CA VAL A 33 -4.28 -11.96 9.08
C VAL A 33 -3.90 -13.43 9.23
N ALA A 34 -3.15 -14.00 8.27
CA ALA A 34 -2.71 -15.40 8.33
C ALA A 34 -1.77 -15.69 9.49
N THR A 35 -1.07 -14.69 10.05
CA THR A 35 -0.27 -14.89 11.28
C THR A 35 -1.13 -15.17 12.53
N ALA A 36 -2.44 -14.81 12.50
CA ALA A 36 -3.33 -14.86 13.65
C ALA A 36 -4.59 -15.72 13.45
N CYS A 37 -4.92 -16.08 12.20
CA CYS A 37 -6.13 -16.79 11.81
C CYS A 37 -5.85 -17.86 10.76
N GLU A 38 -6.77 -18.81 10.57
CA GLU A 38 -6.79 -19.71 9.42
C GLU A 38 -7.38 -18.94 8.21
N VAL A 39 -6.69 -18.92 7.07
CA VAL A 39 -7.03 -18.03 5.94
C VAL A 39 -7.16 -18.81 4.64
N GLU A 40 -8.21 -18.50 3.88
CA GLU A 40 -8.32 -18.80 2.45
C GLU A 40 -8.62 -17.49 1.68
N VAL A 41 -8.02 -17.33 0.50
CA VAL A 41 -8.21 -16.15 -0.36
C VAL A 41 -8.89 -16.54 -1.66
N TRP A 42 -9.94 -15.80 -2.01
CA TRP A 42 -10.56 -15.84 -3.34
C TRP A 42 -10.30 -14.53 -4.08
N ALA A 43 -9.57 -14.64 -5.18
CA ALA A 43 -9.20 -13.52 -6.03
C ALA A 43 -9.82 -13.66 -7.42
N PRO A 44 -10.97 -13.06 -7.72
CA PRO A 44 -11.54 -13.03 -9.07
C PRO A 44 -10.61 -12.31 -10.05
N VAL A 45 -10.17 -13.00 -11.12
CA VAL A 45 -9.24 -12.47 -12.11
C VAL A 45 -9.91 -12.43 -13.49
N PRO A 46 -10.24 -11.23 -14.01
CA PRO A 46 -10.81 -11.08 -15.34
C PRO A 46 -9.74 -11.31 -16.42
N VAL A 47 -10.01 -12.21 -17.37
CA VAL A 47 -9.13 -12.50 -18.49
C VAL A 47 -9.78 -12.02 -19.78
N ARG A 48 -9.01 -11.24 -20.56
CA ARG A 48 -9.38 -10.87 -21.94
C ARG A 48 -8.66 -11.80 -22.91
N GLY A 49 -9.39 -12.47 -23.82
CA GLY A 49 -8.75 -13.31 -24.83
C GLY A 49 -9.69 -14.35 -25.43
N SER A 50 -9.15 -15.15 -26.34
CA SER A 50 -9.87 -16.27 -26.96
C SER A 50 -10.23 -17.35 -25.96
N ALA A 51 -11.22 -18.19 -26.30
CA ALA A 51 -11.62 -19.35 -25.50
C ALA A 51 -10.42 -20.25 -25.12
N GLY A 52 -9.43 -20.39 -26.01
CA GLY A 52 -8.20 -21.15 -25.75
C GLY A 52 -7.30 -20.58 -24.67
N SER A 53 -7.21 -19.25 -24.53
CA SER A 53 -6.48 -18.61 -23.43
C SER A 53 -7.17 -18.85 -22.09
N MET A 54 -8.51 -18.86 -22.08
CA MET A 54 -9.30 -19.15 -20.88
C MET A 54 -9.16 -20.62 -20.45
N VAL A 55 -9.10 -21.56 -21.39
CA VAL A 55 -8.89 -22.97 -21.07
C VAL A 55 -7.53 -23.19 -20.43
N LYS A 56 -6.46 -22.65 -21.00
CA LYS A 56 -5.09 -22.75 -20.42
C LYS A 56 -5.00 -22.16 -19.02
N MET A 57 -5.68 -21.04 -18.74
CA MET A 57 -5.66 -20.42 -17.40
C MET A 57 -6.54 -21.18 -16.40
N ARG A 58 -7.66 -21.79 -16.84
CA ARG A 58 -8.48 -22.67 -16.01
C ARG A 58 -7.79 -23.99 -15.69
N GLU A 59 -7.02 -24.53 -16.63
CA GLU A 59 -6.24 -25.76 -16.43
C GLU A 59 -5.09 -25.57 -15.44
N LYS A 60 -4.50 -24.39 -15.38
CA LYS A 60 -3.52 -24.01 -14.34
C LYS A 60 -4.13 -23.86 -12.95
N ASN A 61 -5.47 -23.99 -12.82
CA ASN A 61 -6.29 -23.83 -11.61
C ASN A 61 -5.51 -23.07 -10.52
N GLY A 62 -5.63 -21.75 -10.55
CA GLY A 62 -4.82 -20.84 -9.77
C GLY A 62 -4.91 -20.98 -8.25
N THR A 63 -4.79 -22.22 -7.77
CA THR A 63 -4.69 -22.53 -6.35
C THR A 63 -3.22 -22.62 -5.99
N GLU A 64 -2.80 -21.78 -5.06
CA GLU A 64 -1.44 -21.69 -4.55
C GLU A 64 -1.47 -21.84 -3.04
N LEU A 65 -0.57 -22.64 -2.49
CA LEU A 65 -0.29 -22.65 -1.05
C LEU A 65 0.82 -21.63 -0.79
N ARG A 66 0.59 -20.76 0.16
CA ARG A 66 1.56 -19.75 0.60
C ARG A 66 1.85 -19.93 2.07
N GLU A 67 3.03 -19.51 2.46
CA GLU A 67 3.50 -19.57 3.84
C GLU A 67 3.93 -18.17 4.29
N VAL A 68 3.54 -17.80 5.51
CA VAL A 68 3.99 -16.60 6.21
C VAL A 68 4.19 -16.95 7.68
N GLU A 69 5.39 -16.67 8.22
CA GLU A 69 5.74 -16.94 9.62
C GLU A 69 5.38 -18.36 10.08
N GLY A 70 5.60 -19.36 9.23
CA GLY A 70 5.30 -20.77 9.51
C GLY A 70 3.81 -21.15 9.41
N GLN A 71 2.94 -20.22 9.05
CA GLN A 71 1.52 -20.46 8.80
C GLN A 71 1.26 -20.61 7.30
N THR A 72 0.58 -21.67 6.91
CA THR A 72 0.21 -21.94 5.52
C THR A 72 -1.23 -21.51 5.24
N PHE A 73 -1.47 -20.82 4.14
CA PHE A 73 -2.79 -20.45 3.70
C PHE A 73 -2.99 -20.68 2.20
N THR A 74 -4.25 -20.77 1.76
CA THR A 74 -4.61 -21.07 0.37
C THR A 74 -5.03 -19.82 -0.37
N VAL A 75 -4.44 -19.56 -1.54
CA VAL A 75 -4.87 -18.53 -2.49
C VAL A 75 -5.50 -19.19 -3.70
N ARG A 76 -6.78 -18.86 -4.00
CA ARG A 76 -7.49 -19.32 -5.19
C ARG A 76 -7.73 -18.14 -6.13
N ARG A 77 -7.03 -18.11 -7.25
CA ARG A 77 -7.29 -17.16 -8.34
C ARG A 77 -8.44 -17.68 -9.21
N LEU A 78 -9.57 -17.00 -9.14
CA LEU A 78 -10.81 -17.38 -9.82
C LEU A 78 -10.86 -16.74 -11.21
N TYR A 79 -10.19 -17.34 -12.18
CA TYR A 79 -10.14 -16.84 -13.54
C TYR A 79 -11.52 -16.92 -14.21
N HIS A 80 -11.93 -15.78 -14.78
CA HIS A 80 -13.21 -15.68 -15.50
C HIS A 80 -13.09 -14.78 -16.73
N GLU A 81 -14.00 -14.95 -17.69
CA GLU A 81 -14.07 -14.07 -18.85
C GLU A 81 -14.38 -12.63 -18.40
N ALA A 82 -13.66 -11.67 -18.99
CA ALA A 82 -13.89 -10.26 -18.73
C ALA A 82 -15.23 -9.82 -19.33
N THR A 83 -16.26 -9.75 -18.48
CA THR A 83 -17.62 -9.33 -18.86
C THR A 83 -17.82 -7.83 -18.67
N ARG A 84 -18.83 -7.26 -19.35
CA ARG A 84 -19.33 -5.91 -19.06
C ARG A 84 -20.81 -6.04 -18.69
N PRO A 85 -21.22 -5.70 -17.44
CA PRO A 85 -20.35 -5.25 -16.33
C PRO A 85 -19.51 -6.41 -15.74
N GLN A 86 -18.36 -6.07 -15.14
CA GLN A 86 -17.43 -7.04 -14.49
C GLN A 86 -18.12 -7.89 -13.41
N LEU A 87 -19.13 -7.34 -12.74
CA LEU A 87 -19.89 -7.98 -11.67
C LEU A 87 -20.41 -9.38 -12.05
N VAL A 88 -20.80 -9.60 -13.30
CA VAL A 88 -21.38 -10.89 -13.75
C VAL A 88 -20.32 -11.99 -13.74
N GLY A 89 -19.14 -11.72 -14.29
CA GLY A 89 -18.04 -12.69 -14.31
C GLY A 89 -17.55 -13.01 -12.90
N VAL A 90 -17.37 -11.97 -12.08
CA VAL A 90 -16.99 -12.09 -10.67
C VAL A 90 -18.02 -12.92 -9.88
N ALA A 91 -19.30 -12.59 -9.99
CA ALA A 91 -20.35 -13.33 -9.27
C ALA A 91 -20.38 -14.81 -9.63
N ARG A 92 -20.22 -15.14 -10.92
CA ARG A 92 -20.16 -16.56 -11.38
C ARG A 92 -18.93 -17.28 -10.85
N SER A 93 -17.76 -16.64 -10.86
CA SER A 93 -16.51 -17.24 -10.38
C SER A 93 -16.55 -17.51 -8.88
N VAL A 94 -17.03 -16.55 -8.09
CA VAL A 94 -17.23 -16.69 -6.64
C VAL A 94 -18.28 -17.76 -6.33
N ALA A 95 -19.41 -17.78 -7.03
CA ALA A 95 -20.44 -18.80 -6.85
C ALA A 95 -19.91 -20.22 -7.17
N SER A 96 -19.09 -20.37 -8.21
CA SER A 96 -18.45 -21.64 -8.55
C SER A 96 -17.44 -22.09 -7.48
N ALA A 97 -16.70 -21.18 -6.86
CA ALA A 97 -15.81 -21.51 -5.75
C ALA A 97 -16.62 -21.92 -4.51
N ALA A 98 -17.64 -21.13 -4.14
CA ALA A 98 -18.50 -21.36 -3.00
C ALA A 98 -19.28 -22.68 -3.06
N SER A 99 -19.69 -23.10 -4.26
CA SER A 99 -20.39 -24.39 -4.42
C SER A 99 -19.50 -25.63 -4.22
N LYS A 100 -18.17 -25.45 -4.22
CA LYS A 100 -17.17 -26.51 -4.03
C LYS A 100 -16.52 -26.45 -2.63
N MET A 101 -16.91 -25.50 -1.83
CA MET A 101 -16.39 -25.30 -0.49
C MET A 101 -17.05 -26.30 0.47
N ASP A 102 -16.27 -27.01 1.22
CA ASP A 102 -16.68 -28.05 2.19
C ASP A 102 -16.59 -27.57 3.66
N TRP A 103 -16.30 -26.28 3.87
CA TRP A 103 -16.25 -25.64 5.17
C TRP A 103 -16.99 -24.28 5.15
N THR A 104 -17.30 -23.74 6.32
CA THR A 104 -17.93 -22.42 6.46
C THR A 104 -16.95 -21.49 7.16
N PRO A 105 -16.70 -20.26 6.64
CA PRO A 105 -15.88 -19.27 7.34
C PRO A 105 -16.59 -18.75 8.59
N ASP A 106 -15.82 -18.28 9.55
CA ASP A 106 -16.33 -17.49 10.67
C ASP A 106 -16.58 -16.04 10.28
N VAL A 107 -15.82 -15.53 9.33
CA VAL A 107 -15.89 -14.15 8.82
C VAL A 107 -15.58 -14.15 7.32
N VAL A 108 -16.29 -13.35 6.54
CA VAL A 108 -15.90 -12.96 5.18
C VAL A 108 -15.22 -11.60 5.23
N HIS A 109 -13.95 -11.54 4.88
CA HIS A 109 -13.18 -10.31 4.80
C HIS A 109 -13.06 -9.86 3.34
N LEU A 110 -13.80 -8.83 2.97
CA LEU A 110 -13.79 -8.24 1.64
C LEU A 110 -12.70 -7.15 1.55
N HIS A 111 -11.85 -7.22 0.53
CA HIS A 111 -10.92 -6.14 0.18
C HIS A 111 -11.41 -5.41 -1.06
N VAL A 112 -11.68 -4.11 -0.92
CA VAL A 112 -12.21 -3.20 -1.93
C VAL A 112 -13.64 -3.58 -2.37
N ALA A 113 -14.58 -2.68 -2.14
CA ALA A 113 -16.01 -2.92 -2.35
C ALA A 113 -16.39 -3.31 -3.79
N TYR A 114 -15.63 -2.89 -4.80
CA TYR A 114 -15.92 -3.16 -6.22
C TYR A 114 -14.72 -3.79 -6.93
N PRO A 115 -14.89 -4.88 -7.73
CA PRO A 115 -16.17 -5.47 -8.19
C PRO A 115 -16.67 -6.68 -7.37
N ALA A 116 -15.89 -7.23 -6.40
CA ALA A 116 -16.22 -8.51 -5.77
C ALA A 116 -17.25 -8.41 -4.62
N GLY A 117 -17.48 -7.21 -4.09
CA GLY A 117 -18.23 -7.01 -2.87
C GLY A 117 -19.67 -7.52 -2.91
N SER A 118 -20.41 -7.31 -4.01
CA SER A 118 -21.78 -7.83 -4.11
C SER A 118 -21.85 -9.36 -3.98
N ALA A 119 -20.89 -10.07 -4.53
CA ALA A 119 -20.81 -11.52 -4.43
C ALA A 119 -20.40 -11.95 -3.01
N ALA A 120 -19.39 -11.29 -2.42
CA ALA A 120 -18.93 -11.57 -1.07
C ALA A 120 -20.06 -11.42 -0.04
N VAL A 121 -20.77 -10.28 -0.04
CA VAL A 121 -21.89 -10.00 0.85
C VAL A 121 -23.06 -10.98 0.66
N ALA A 122 -23.36 -11.37 -0.59
CA ALA A 122 -24.43 -12.33 -0.85
C ALA A 122 -24.13 -13.72 -0.27
N TRP A 123 -22.87 -14.20 -0.40
CA TRP A 123 -22.46 -15.48 0.15
C TRP A 123 -22.29 -15.45 1.66
N ALA A 124 -21.74 -14.40 2.24
CA ALA A 124 -21.68 -14.21 3.70
C ALA A 124 -23.09 -14.30 4.32
N LYS A 125 -24.07 -13.59 3.74
CA LYS A 125 -25.48 -13.70 4.16
C LYS A 125 -26.01 -15.13 4.06
N LYS A 126 -25.68 -15.88 3.01
CA LYS A 126 -26.11 -17.27 2.84
C LYS A 126 -25.50 -18.19 3.91
N TRP A 127 -24.27 -17.94 4.31
CA TRP A 127 -23.58 -18.69 5.37
C TRP A 127 -23.96 -18.19 6.79
N GLY A 128 -24.61 -17.03 6.90
CA GLY A 128 -24.95 -16.45 8.20
C GLY A 128 -23.76 -15.90 8.98
N VAL A 129 -22.75 -15.42 8.28
CA VAL A 129 -21.50 -14.92 8.86
C VAL A 129 -21.29 -13.42 8.59
N PRO A 130 -20.59 -12.69 9.48
CA PRO A 130 -20.33 -11.27 9.30
C PRO A 130 -19.37 -10.98 8.14
N VAL A 131 -19.49 -9.75 7.61
CA VAL A 131 -18.63 -9.18 6.57
C VAL A 131 -17.80 -8.03 7.14
N VAL A 132 -16.49 -8.13 7.03
CA VAL A 132 -15.56 -7.03 7.26
C VAL A 132 -15.12 -6.50 5.90
N LEU A 133 -15.14 -5.19 5.69
CA LEU A 133 -14.68 -4.55 4.47
C LEU A 133 -13.43 -3.72 4.75
N THR A 134 -12.29 -4.07 4.17
CA THR A 134 -11.12 -3.17 4.12
C THR A 134 -11.11 -2.39 2.81
N GLU A 135 -10.93 -1.07 2.92
CA GLU A 135 -10.90 -0.16 1.77
C GLU A 135 -9.57 0.58 1.65
N HIS A 136 -9.14 0.70 0.37
CA HIS A 136 -7.87 1.32 -0.01
C HIS A 136 -8.05 2.36 -1.12
N TRP A 137 -9.25 2.50 -1.68
CA TRP A 137 -9.46 3.24 -2.92
C TRP A 137 -9.61 4.74 -2.68
N THR A 138 -8.71 5.54 -3.28
CA THR A 138 -8.69 7.01 -3.17
C THR A 138 -9.90 7.69 -3.84
N ALA A 139 -10.67 6.98 -4.67
CA ALA A 139 -11.84 7.57 -5.33
C ALA A 139 -12.98 7.97 -4.38
N TYR A 140 -12.95 7.58 -3.12
CA TYR A 140 -13.89 8.11 -2.12
C TYR A 140 -13.68 9.60 -1.86
N GLN A 141 -12.46 10.12 -2.05
CA GLN A 141 -12.15 11.57 -1.95
C GLN A 141 -12.82 12.40 -3.05
N ASP A 142 -13.11 11.79 -4.21
CA ASP A 142 -13.90 12.37 -5.31
C ASP A 142 -14.95 11.36 -5.79
N PHE A 143 -15.82 10.94 -4.89
CA PHE A 143 -16.82 9.91 -5.18
C PHE A 143 -17.83 10.34 -6.25
N GLY A 144 -17.97 11.65 -6.47
CA GLY A 144 -18.79 12.24 -7.53
C GLY A 144 -18.35 11.83 -8.93
N ALA A 145 -17.06 11.71 -9.18
CA ALA A 145 -16.49 11.28 -10.45
C ALA A 145 -16.72 9.80 -10.79
N VAL A 146 -17.04 8.97 -9.80
CA VAL A 146 -17.35 7.55 -10.02
C VAL A 146 -18.72 7.43 -10.73
N PRO A 147 -18.87 6.60 -11.80
CA PRO A 147 -20.14 6.41 -12.49
C PRO A 147 -21.29 6.06 -11.54
N TRP A 148 -22.47 6.67 -11.73
CA TRP A 148 -23.61 6.58 -10.80
C TRP A 148 -24.03 5.15 -10.45
N TRP A 149 -24.02 4.25 -11.44
CA TRP A 149 -24.37 2.83 -11.25
C TRP A 149 -23.34 2.09 -10.38
N ARG A 150 -22.02 2.42 -10.53
CA ARG A 150 -20.97 1.87 -9.69
C ARG A 150 -21.08 2.39 -8.26
N ARG A 151 -21.35 3.71 -8.09
CA ARG A 151 -21.61 4.30 -6.77
C ARG A 151 -22.76 3.59 -6.04
N ARG A 152 -23.83 3.23 -6.77
CA ARG A 152 -24.96 2.50 -6.19
C ARG A 152 -24.53 1.12 -5.68
N VAL A 153 -23.75 0.38 -6.45
CA VAL A 153 -23.21 -0.93 -6.05
C VAL A 153 -22.30 -0.80 -4.84
N ILE A 154 -21.36 0.14 -4.86
CA ILE A 154 -20.42 0.38 -3.76
C ILE A 154 -21.19 0.74 -2.48
N ARG A 155 -22.15 1.65 -2.55
CA ARG A 155 -22.99 2.03 -1.39
C ARG A 155 -23.76 0.85 -0.79
N ASP A 156 -24.30 -0.02 -1.63
CA ASP A 156 -24.99 -1.22 -1.16
C ASP A 156 -24.04 -2.16 -0.42
N VAL A 157 -22.86 -2.41 -0.96
CA VAL A 157 -21.82 -3.25 -0.36
C VAL A 157 -21.37 -2.68 0.98
N VAL A 158 -20.98 -1.39 1.02
CA VAL A 158 -20.45 -0.74 2.23
C VAL A 158 -21.49 -0.71 3.36
N LYS A 159 -22.78 -0.45 3.03
CA LYS A 159 -23.88 -0.47 4.03
C LYS A 159 -24.20 -1.85 4.58
N ARG A 160 -23.80 -2.90 3.90
CA ARG A 160 -24.06 -4.30 4.28
C ARG A 160 -22.84 -4.95 4.92
N ALA A 161 -21.73 -4.26 5.02
CA ALA A 161 -20.59 -4.68 5.82
C ALA A 161 -20.90 -4.45 7.31
N ASP A 162 -20.61 -5.45 8.14
CA ASP A 162 -20.82 -5.40 9.59
C ASP A 162 -19.72 -4.56 10.28
N ALA A 163 -18.54 -4.47 9.67
CA ALA A 163 -17.48 -3.52 10.03
C ALA A 163 -16.76 -3.02 8.77
N VAL A 164 -16.31 -1.77 8.81
CA VAL A 164 -15.55 -1.11 7.73
C VAL A 164 -14.17 -0.74 8.26
N CYS A 165 -13.13 -1.19 7.58
CA CYS A 165 -11.73 -0.99 7.96
C CYS A 165 -11.02 -0.12 6.89
N PRO A 166 -11.15 1.22 6.91
CA PRO A 166 -10.33 2.07 6.07
C PRO A 166 -8.88 2.06 6.56
N VAL A 167 -7.92 2.30 5.65
CA VAL A 167 -6.49 2.33 5.99
C VAL A 167 -6.04 3.63 6.66
N SER A 168 -6.93 4.60 6.78
CA SER A 168 -6.73 5.87 7.45
C SER A 168 -8.06 6.45 7.93
N ALA A 169 -8.04 7.33 8.93
CA ALA A 169 -9.24 8.04 9.38
C ALA A 169 -9.74 8.99 8.30
N ASP A 170 -8.85 9.67 7.57
CA ASP A 170 -9.18 10.50 6.40
C ASP A 170 -10.01 9.73 5.37
N LEU A 171 -9.58 8.50 5.02
CA LEU A 171 -10.37 7.64 4.13
C LEU A 171 -11.71 7.27 4.75
N GLY A 172 -11.74 6.98 6.05
CA GLY A 172 -12.98 6.68 6.79
C GLY A 172 -14.00 7.82 6.74
N GLU A 173 -13.55 9.06 6.90
CA GLU A 173 -14.36 10.27 6.78
C GLU A 173 -14.88 10.46 5.35
N ALA A 174 -14.03 10.29 4.34
CA ALA A 174 -14.42 10.33 2.92
C ALA A 174 -15.47 9.25 2.59
N MET A 175 -15.30 8.04 3.14
CA MET A 175 -16.28 6.95 2.98
C MET A 175 -17.61 7.29 3.68
N ALA A 176 -17.59 7.83 4.90
CA ALA A 176 -18.80 8.23 5.62
C ALA A 176 -19.58 9.32 4.87
N ALA A 177 -18.88 10.29 4.29
CA ALA A 177 -19.49 11.31 3.44
C ALA A 177 -20.10 10.71 2.15
N ALA A 178 -19.40 9.76 1.51
CA ALA A 178 -19.86 9.09 0.29
C ALA A 178 -21.02 8.11 0.53
N VAL A 179 -21.06 7.48 1.73
CA VAL A 179 -22.00 6.40 2.11
C VAL A 179 -22.58 6.67 3.50
N PRO A 180 -23.48 7.66 3.64
CA PRO A 180 -24.15 7.92 4.92
C PRO A 180 -24.85 6.67 5.46
N GLY A 181 -24.63 6.38 6.74
CA GLY A 181 -25.19 5.21 7.42
C GLY A 181 -24.46 3.89 7.12
N MET A 182 -23.17 3.94 6.79
CA MET A 182 -22.30 2.76 6.83
C MET A 182 -22.11 2.24 8.26
N GLY A 183 -21.66 0.99 8.39
CA GLY A 183 -21.44 0.32 9.68
C GLY A 183 -20.27 0.91 10.49
N PRO A 184 -19.94 0.30 11.64
CA PRO A 184 -18.82 0.71 12.50
C PRO A 184 -17.50 0.79 11.73
N VAL A 185 -16.69 1.80 12.07
CA VAL A 185 -15.40 2.07 11.42
C VAL A 185 -14.26 1.72 12.38
N HIS A 186 -13.31 0.94 11.90
CA HIS A 186 -12.09 0.57 12.59
C HIS A 186 -10.91 0.88 11.67
N VAL A 187 -10.13 1.91 11.96
CA VAL A 187 -8.95 2.25 11.16
C VAL A 187 -7.90 1.16 11.34
N VAL A 188 -7.53 0.50 10.24
CA VAL A 188 -6.46 -0.51 10.21
C VAL A 188 -5.47 -0.13 9.11
N PRO A 189 -4.25 0.30 9.46
CA PRO A 189 -3.30 0.84 8.49
C PRO A 189 -2.76 -0.22 7.53
N ASN A 190 -2.08 0.23 6.47
CA ASN A 190 -1.35 -0.64 5.57
C ASN A 190 -0.22 -1.39 6.29
N VAL A 191 0.09 -2.57 5.78
CA VAL A 191 1.07 -3.51 6.36
C VAL A 191 2.44 -3.31 5.72
N VAL A 192 3.48 -3.39 6.54
CA VAL A 192 4.87 -3.54 6.09
C VAL A 192 5.46 -4.87 6.58
N ASP A 193 6.16 -5.56 5.69
CA ASP A 193 6.99 -6.72 6.03
C ASP A 193 8.28 -6.23 6.70
N THR A 194 8.26 -6.13 8.04
CA THR A 194 9.39 -5.63 8.83
C THR A 194 10.56 -6.63 8.92
N ALA A 195 10.36 -7.88 8.53
CA ALA A 195 11.45 -8.83 8.39
C ALA A 195 12.28 -8.55 7.12
N ARG A 196 11.62 -8.08 6.07
CA ARG A 196 12.24 -7.73 4.77
C ARG A 196 12.69 -6.27 4.74
N PHE A 197 11.82 -5.32 5.11
CA PHE A 197 12.15 -3.91 5.25
C PHE A 197 12.77 -3.69 6.63
N LYS A 198 14.09 -3.65 6.68
CA LYS A 198 14.88 -3.43 7.89
C LYS A 198 16.11 -2.60 7.56
N PRO A 199 16.73 -1.94 8.54
CA PRO A 199 18.01 -1.30 8.35
C PRO A 199 19.04 -2.25 7.75
N ALA A 200 20.03 -1.71 7.03
CA ALA A 200 21.15 -2.52 6.57
C ALA A 200 21.82 -3.18 7.79
N GLU A 201 22.05 -4.48 7.74
CA GLU A 201 22.97 -5.12 8.68
C GLU A 201 24.33 -4.45 8.49
N GLU A 202 25.08 -4.23 9.60
CA GLU A 202 26.43 -3.64 9.50
C GLU A 202 27.31 -4.51 8.61
N VAL A 203 27.25 -4.26 7.31
CA VAL A 203 28.17 -4.85 6.35
C VAL A 203 29.45 -4.04 6.41
N THR A 204 30.40 -4.52 7.16
CA THR A 204 31.77 -4.02 7.13
C THR A 204 32.45 -4.49 5.85
N LEU A 205 32.47 -3.65 4.81
CA LEU A 205 33.38 -3.82 3.69
C LEU A 205 34.77 -3.30 4.13
N ALA A 206 35.73 -4.20 4.28
CA ALA A 206 37.10 -3.91 4.72
C ALA A 206 37.23 -3.13 6.05
N GLY A 207 36.38 -3.44 7.05
CA GLY A 207 36.41 -2.76 8.34
C GLY A 207 35.66 -1.41 8.39
N VAL A 208 34.95 -1.08 7.34
CA VAL A 208 34.22 0.19 7.18
C VAL A 208 32.71 -0.10 7.04
N PRO A 209 31.83 0.31 8.00
CA PRO A 209 30.39 0.14 7.87
C PRO A 209 29.87 0.86 6.64
N VAL A 210 29.02 0.20 5.84
CA VAL A 210 28.40 0.78 4.64
C VAL A 210 26.90 0.87 4.86
N GLY A 211 26.31 2.08 4.77
CA GLY A 211 24.87 2.29 4.86
C GLY A 211 24.48 3.72 5.23
N ALA A 212 23.20 4.04 5.13
CA ALA A 212 22.66 5.35 5.53
C ALA A 212 22.86 5.64 7.03
N THR A 213 22.73 4.63 7.88
CA THR A 213 22.99 4.67 9.32
C THR A 213 24.37 5.22 9.66
N ARG A 214 25.39 4.77 8.94
CA ARG A 214 26.75 5.22 9.16
C ARG A 214 26.92 6.70 8.91
N ARG A 215 26.41 7.23 7.79
CA ARG A 215 26.53 8.64 7.45
C ARG A 215 25.92 9.54 8.52
N ARG A 216 24.79 9.14 9.12
CA ARG A 216 24.16 9.88 10.22
C ARG A 216 24.96 9.83 11.52
N LEU A 217 25.55 8.65 11.83
CA LEU A 217 26.42 8.50 13.02
C LEU A 217 27.70 9.32 12.89
N GLU A 218 28.19 9.55 11.67
CA GLU A 218 29.39 10.33 11.38
C GLU A 218 29.13 11.83 11.20
N GLY A 219 27.86 12.28 11.34
CA GLY A 219 27.49 13.70 11.23
C GLY A 219 27.50 14.23 9.79
N HIS A 220 27.35 13.35 8.80
CA HIS A 220 27.22 13.77 7.40
C HIS A 220 25.83 14.35 7.13
N ASP A 221 25.79 15.37 6.27
CA ASP A 221 24.55 15.97 5.77
C ASP A 221 23.70 14.97 4.98
N MET A 222 22.39 15.20 4.92
CA MET A 222 21.51 14.45 4.02
C MET A 222 21.85 14.80 2.57
N GLU A 223 22.31 13.81 1.80
CA GLU A 223 22.76 14.00 0.43
C GLU A 223 22.03 13.09 -0.57
N ARG A 224 21.38 12.02 -0.09
CA ARG A 224 20.75 11.03 -0.95
C ARG A 224 19.25 10.94 -0.73
N VAL A 225 18.53 11.53 -1.67
CA VAL A 225 17.06 11.56 -1.68
C VAL A 225 16.53 10.33 -2.42
N LEU A 226 15.56 9.64 -1.82
CA LEU A 226 14.81 8.57 -2.45
C LEU A 226 13.38 9.02 -2.73
N HIS A 227 12.85 8.68 -3.89
CA HIS A 227 11.43 8.72 -4.20
C HIS A 227 10.98 7.37 -4.75
N VAL A 228 9.91 6.79 -4.22
CA VAL A 228 9.36 5.51 -4.70
C VAL A 228 7.88 5.66 -4.98
N SER A 229 7.46 5.52 -6.23
CA SER A 229 6.05 5.61 -6.60
C SER A 229 5.74 5.04 -7.99
N SER A 230 4.46 5.06 -8.39
CA SER A 230 4.02 4.76 -9.76
C SER A 230 4.42 5.82 -10.80
N MET A 231 5.01 6.94 -10.39
CA MET A 231 5.32 8.12 -11.23
C MET A 231 4.10 8.70 -11.97
N ASN A 232 2.90 8.52 -11.43
CA ASN A 232 1.71 9.20 -11.96
C ASN A 232 1.73 10.66 -11.50
N ASP A 233 2.01 11.58 -12.41
CA ASP A 233 2.21 12.99 -12.08
C ASP A 233 0.96 13.68 -11.53
N ASP A 234 -0.25 13.28 -11.97
CA ASP A 234 -1.52 13.81 -11.45
C ASP A 234 -1.70 13.54 -9.94
N GLN A 235 -1.21 12.40 -9.47
CA GLN A 235 -1.31 11.98 -8.08
C GLN A 235 -0.02 12.25 -7.29
N LYS A 236 1.14 11.92 -7.85
CA LYS A 236 2.43 11.93 -7.16
C LYS A 236 3.23 13.21 -7.34
N ASN A 237 2.80 14.08 -8.29
CA ASN A 237 3.38 15.40 -8.52
C ASN A 237 4.91 15.41 -8.70
N ILE A 238 5.41 14.50 -9.52
CA ILE A 238 6.84 14.34 -9.77
C ILE A 238 7.44 15.60 -10.38
N THR A 239 6.73 16.20 -11.34
CA THR A 239 7.13 17.48 -11.97
C THR A 239 7.27 18.59 -10.92
N GLY A 240 6.33 18.69 -9.97
CA GLY A 240 6.41 19.65 -8.87
C GLY A 240 7.60 19.37 -7.94
N LEU A 241 7.85 18.10 -7.61
CA LEU A 241 8.98 17.71 -6.78
C LEU A 241 10.33 18.07 -7.43
N LEU A 242 10.51 17.74 -8.70
CA LEU A 242 11.72 18.07 -9.46
C LEU A 242 11.97 19.58 -9.50
N LYS A 243 10.93 20.39 -9.73
CA LYS A 243 11.03 21.86 -9.71
C LYS A 243 11.40 22.37 -8.32
N ALA A 244 10.74 21.89 -7.27
CA ALA A 244 10.98 22.32 -5.90
C ALA A 244 12.41 22.01 -5.42
N PHE A 245 12.95 20.85 -5.81
CA PHE A 245 14.32 20.46 -5.46
C PHE A 245 15.40 21.02 -6.37
N SER A 246 15.08 21.54 -7.57
CA SER A 246 16.07 22.07 -8.52
C SER A 246 17.01 23.12 -7.90
N PRO A 247 16.54 24.12 -7.13
CA PRO A 247 17.43 25.06 -6.44
C PRO A 247 18.38 24.38 -5.45
N LEU A 248 17.90 23.38 -4.71
CA LEU A 248 18.70 22.61 -3.73
C LEU A 248 19.83 21.85 -4.43
N PHE A 249 19.55 21.20 -5.56
CA PHE A 249 20.55 20.51 -6.36
C PHE A 249 21.62 21.49 -6.89
N LYS A 250 21.21 22.70 -7.30
CA LYS A 250 22.15 23.72 -7.78
C LYS A 250 23.03 24.27 -6.65
N ALA A 251 22.48 24.43 -5.46
CA ALA A 251 23.19 24.92 -4.28
C ALA A 251 24.14 23.87 -3.65
N ASN A 252 23.76 22.59 -3.67
CA ASN A 252 24.57 21.49 -3.11
C ASN A 252 24.98 20.48 -4.19
N PRO A 253 26.25 20.51 -4.67
CA PRO A 253 26.75 19.56 -5.65
C PRO A 253 26.77 18.09 -5.20
N ALA A 254 26.77 17.81 -3.89
CA ALA A 254 26.76 16.45 -3.33
C ALA A 254 25.35 15.85 -3.31
N LEU A 255 24.28 16.67 -3.38
CA LEU A 255 22.92 16.21 -3.33
C LEU A 255 22.56 15.39 -4.57
N THR A 256 22.05 14.18 -4.36
CA THR A 256 21.61 13.25 -5.41
C THR A 256 20.18 12.76 -5.12
N ALA A 257 19.48 12.29 -6.15
CA ALA A 257 18.16 11.70 -5.99
C ALA A 257 17.97 10.46 -6.87
N THR A 258 17.33 9.45 -6.32
CA THR A 258 16.91 8.25 -7.04
C THR A 258 15.38 8.17 -7.02
N PHE A 259 14.79 8.09 -8.21
CA PHE A 259 13.37 7.90 -8.43
C PHE A 259 13.10 6.47 -8.87
N VAL A 260 12.45 5.68 -8.03
CA VAL A 260 12.16 4.27 -8.25
C VAL A 260 10.71 4.08 -8.64
N GLY A 261 10.46 3.36 -9.73
CA GLY A 261 9.14 3.02 -10.25
C GLY A 261 8.78 3.75 -11.54
N GLY A 262 7.50 3.68 -11.91
CA GLY A 262 7.00 4.23 -13.16
C GLY A 262 7.37 3.44 -14.41
N GLU A 263 6.46 3.39 -15.37
CA GLU A 263 6.73 2.81 -16.68
C GLU A 263 7.52 3.80 -17.54
N GLN A 264 8.29 3.30 -18.53
CA GLN A 264 9.15 4.08 -19.40
C GLN A 264 8.47 5.33 -19.96
N ALA A 265 7.26 5.20 -20.49
CA ALA A 265 6.51 6.31 -21.08
C ALA A 265 6.21 7.47 -20.12
N ARG A 266 6.18 7.22 -18.80
CA ARG A 266 6.03 8.25 -17.77
C ARG A 266 7.34 8.93 -17.40
N LEU A 267 8.46 8.22 -17.58
CA LEU A 267 9.78 8.68 -17.15
C LEU A 267 10.46 9.57 -18.21
N ASP A 268 10.13 9.40 -19.50
CA ASP A 268 10.83 10.08 -20.60
C ASP A 268 10.74 11.61 -20.48
N GLY A 269 9.55 12.15 -20.15
CA GLY A 269 9.39 13.59 -19.93
C GLY A 269 10.20 14.12 -18.75
N HIS A 270 10.27 13.36 -17.66
CA HIS A 270 11.04 13.74 -16.47
C HIS A 270 12.55 13.68 -16.74
N ARG A 271 13.03 12.67 -17.48
CA ARG A 271 14.42 12.57 -17.89
C ARG A 271 14.85 13.74 -18.78
N SER A 272 14.04 14.08 -19.80
CA SER A 272 14.29 15.24 -20.66
C SER A 272 14.35 16.55 -19.87
N TRP A 273 13.49 16.69 -18.85
CA TRP A 273 13.54 17.85 -17.98
C TRP A 273 14.84 17.91 -17.15
N VAL A 274 15.28 16.77 -16.57
CA VAL A 274 16.53 16.65 -15.79
C VAL A 274 17.73 17.01 -16.67
N GLU A 275 17.78 16.51 -17.91
CA GLU A 275 18.79 16.82 -18.92
C GLU A 275 18.82 18.33 -19.22
N ALA A 276 17.66 18.93 -19.48
CA ALA A 276 17.56 20.37 -19.73
C ALA A 276 18.01 21.25 -18.54
N GLN A 277 18.05 20.70 -17.31
CA GLN A 277 18.55 21.39 -16.12
C GLN A 277 20.04 21.12 -15.84
N GLY A 278 20.72 20.25 -16.62
CA GLY A 278 22.10 19.82 -16.39
C GLY A 278 22.28 19.03 -15.08
N LEU A 279 21.27 18.21 -14.73
CA LEU A 279 21.25 17.41 -13.51
C LEU A 279 21.40 15.91 -13.77
N GLU A 280 21.82 15.52 -14.98
CA GLU A 280 22.08 14.13 -15.36
C GLU A 280 23.18 13.53 -14.44
N GLY A 281 22.98 12.29 -14.09
CA GLY A 281 23.88 11.56 -13.18
C GLY A 281 23.67 11.90 -11.70
N ARG A 282 23.01 13.03 -11.39
CA ARG A 282 22.62 13.40 -10.02
C ARG A 282 21.18 13.03 -9.70
N ILE A 283 20.31 13.03 -10.70
CA ILE A 283 18.93 12.56 -10.61
C ILE A 283 18.77 11.35 -11.53
N VAL A 284 18.46 10.20 -10.93
CA VAL A 284 18.36 8.93 -11.63
C VAL A 284 16.95 8.36 -11.55
N PHE A 285 16.41 7.90 -12.68
CA PHE A 285 15.14 7.18 -12.77
C PHE A 285 15.42 5.71 -13.10
N THR A 286 15.12 4.80 -12.18
CA THR A 286 15.43 3.36 -12.35
C THR A 286 14.36 2.63 -13.18
N GLY A 287 13.13 3.14 -13.23
CA GLY A 287 11.96 2.36 -13.63
C GLY A 287 11.50 1.42 -12.51
N PRO A 288 10.60 0.47 -12.82
CA PRO A 288 10.10 -0.48 -11.82
C PRO A 288 11.20 -1.41 -11.33
N LEU A 289 11.28 -1.62 -10.02
CA LEU A 289 12.22 -2.54 -9.38
C LEU A 289 11.47 -3.61 -8.57
N GLY A 290 12.11 -4.73 -8.34
CA GLY A 290 11.66 -5.74 -7.38
C GLY A 290 11.78 -5.25 -5.93
N THR A 291 11.05 -5.87 -5.01
CA THR A 291 11.00 -5.43 -3.61
C THR A 291 12.38 -5.43 -2.95
N ASP A 292 13.23 -6.43 -3.22
CA ASP A 292 14.59 -6.48 -2.63
C ASP A 292 15.47 -5.32 -3.07
N ASP A 293 15.33 -4.86 -4.31
CA ASP A 293 16.09 -3.70 -4.78
C ASP A 293 15.53 -2.39 -4.21
N VAL A 294 14.19 -2.29 -4.00
CA VAL A 294 13.59 -1.18 -3.25
C VAL A 294 14.15 -1.12 -1.82
N VAL A 295 14.25 -2.27 -1.13
CA VAL A 295 14.87 -2.37 0.20
C VAL A 295 16.31 -1.85 0.19
N LYS A 296 17.14 -2.26 -0.79
CA LYS A 296 18.52 -1.77 -0.93
C LYS A 296 18.57 -0.24 -1.11
N HIS A 297 17.66 0.31 -1.90
CA HIS A 297 17.57 1.77 -2.04
C HIS A 297 17.21 2.43 -0.72
N MET A 298 16.22 1.91 0.03
CA MET A 298 15.88 2.43 1.34
C MET A 298 17.06 2.34 2.33
N GLN A 299 17.84 1.26 2.28
CA GLN A 299 19.02 1.07 3.13
C GLN A 299 20.20 2.00 2.79
N THR A 300 20.24 2.56 1.60
CA THR A 300 21.37 3.36 1.09
C THR A 300 21.08 4.85 0.94
N HIS A 301 19.84 5.29 1.11
CA HIS A 301 19.44 6.70 1.00
C HIS A 301 19.16 7.31 2.38
N ASP A 302 19.19 8.63 2.46
CA ASP A 302 19.14 9.36 3.73
C ASP A 302 17.72 9.77 4.10
N VAL A 303 16.84 9.98 3.11
CA VAL A 303 15.46 10.42 3.29
C VAL A 303 14.58 9.95 2.12
N LEU A 304 13.35 9.52 2.44
CA LEU A 304 12.30 9.35 1.43
C LEU A 304 11.52 10.66 1.28
N VAL A 305 11.27 11.08 0.03
CA VAL A 305 10.54 12.32 -0.26
C VAL A 305 9.31 12.03 -1.12
N LEU A 306 8.14 12.52 -0.70
CA LEU A 306 6.87 12.41 -1.42
C LEU A 306 6.22 13.80 -1.55
N ASN A 307 5.86 14.19 -2.78
CA ASN A 307 5.14 15.44 -3.07
C ASN A 307 3.74 15.17 -3.64
N SER A 308 3.05 14.20 -3.05
CA SER A 308 1.77 13.73 -3.55
C SER A 308 0.66 14.77 -3.38
N ARG A 309 -0.29 14.82 -4.32
CA ARG A 309 -1.52 15.61 -4.21
C ARG A 309 -2.66 14.84 -3.54
N ARG A 310 -2.60 13.52 -3.58
CA ARG A 310 -3.64 12.65 -3.00
C ARG A 310 -3.03 11.32 -2.56
N GLU A 311 -3.30 10.94 -1.32
CA GLU A 311 -2.96 9.65 -0.73
C GLU A 311 -4.10 9.19 0.20
N ASN A 312 -4.10 7.89 0.53
CA ASN A 312 -4.80 7.41 1.71
C ASN A 312 -3.77 7.19 2.82
N PHE A 313 -2.96 6.13 2.70
CA PHE A 313 -1.70 5.96 3.44
C PHE A 313 -0.74 5.16 2.55
N PRO A 314 0.30 5.79 1.98
CA PRO A 314 1.22 5.10 1.09
C PRO A 314 2.10 4.10 1.85
N CYS A 315 2.10 2.83 1.43
CA CYS A 315 2.91 1.77 2.05
C CYS A 315 4.39 2.14 2.15
N VAL A 316 4.91 2.84 1.15
CA VAL A 316 6.32 3.23 1.08
C VAL A 316 6.79 4.08 2.27
N ILE A 317 5.87 4.78 2.94
CA ILE A 317 6.19 5.54 4.16
C ILE A 317 6.51 4.58 5.32
N ALA A 318 5.65 3.58 5.56
CA ALA A 318 5.90 2.57 6.58
C ALA A 318 7.13 1.71 6.25
N GLU A 319 7.36 1.42 4.97
CA GLU A 319 8.56 0.72 4.47
C GLU A 319 9.84 1.52 4.77
N ALA A 320 9.83 2.83 4.56
CA ALA A 320 10.95 3.71 4.87
C ALA A 320 11.24 3.75 6.38
N TRP A 321 10.21 3.92 7.22
CA TRP A 321 10.39 3.89 8.68
C TRP A 321 10.88 2.53 9.17
N ALA A 322 10.40 1.42 8.59
CA ALA A 322 10.91 0.09 8.91
C ALA A 322 12.40 -0.08 8.57
N CYS A 323 12.89 0.62 7.53
CA CYS A 323 14.32 0.72 7.21
C CYS A 323 15.06 1.81 8.01
N GLY A 324 14.39 2.49 8.94
CA GLY A 324 15.00 3.52 9.78
C GLY A 324 15.26 4.85 9.10
N ILE A 325 14.72 5.10 7.88
CA ILE A 325 14.90 6.37 7.19
C ILE A 325 13.69 7.30 7.38
N PRO A 326 13.91 8.61 7.61
CA PRO A 326 12.84 9.58 7.74
C PRO A 326 12.14 9.83 6.40
N VAL A 327 10.92 10.35 6.50
CA VAL A 327 10.09 10.67 5.34
C VAL A 327 9.71 12.14 5.38
N MET A 328 9.99 12.88 4.31
CA MET A 328 9.44 14.21 4.05
C MET A 328 8.26 14.07 3.08
N SER A 329 7.10 14.58 3.44
CA SER A 329 5.91 14.46 2.60
C SER A 329 5.01 15.67 2.69
N THR A 330 4.24 15.91 1.62
CA THR A 330 3.06 16.79 1.69
C THR A 330 1.99 16.19 2.59
N ASP A 331 1.26 17.05 3.29
CA ASP A 331 0.18 16.70 4.23
C ASP A 331 -1.11 16.46 3.47
N VAL A 332 -1.26 15.24 2.95
CA VAL A 332 -2.44 14.82 2.17
C VAL A 332 -2.93 13.45 2.65
N GLY A 333 -4.25 13.30 2.71
CA GLY A 333 -4.89 12.06 3.16
C GLY A 333 -4.45 11.65 4.57
N GLY A 334 -4.28 10.36 4.80
CA GLY A 334 -3.95 9.79 6.10
C GLY A 334 -2.47 9.90 6.53
N ILE A 335 -1.63 10.68 5.83
CA ILE A 335 -0.19 10.73 6.16
C ILE A 335 0.04 11.28 7.55
N ARG A 336 -0.63 12.41 7.90
CA ARG A 336 -0.48 13.07 9.21
C ARG A 336 -0.81 12.16 10.39
N GLU A 337 -1.87 11.39 10.29
CA GLU A 337 -2.37 10.56 11.39
C GLU A 337 -1.45 9.38 11.72
N HIS A 338 -0.69 8.94 10.72
CA HIS A 338 0.26 7.83 10.84
C HIS A 338 1.70 8.29 11.09
N LEU A 339 1.96 9.60 11.15
CA LEU A 339 3.30 10.12 11.35
C LEU A 339 3.80 9.85 12.78
N PRO A 340 5.06 9.39 12.97
CA PRO A 340 5.64 9.26 14.30
C PRO A 340 5.55 10.57 15.09
N PRO A 341 5.24 10.53 16.40
CA PRO A 341 5.08 11.72 17.21
C PRO A 341 6.27 12.69 17.13
N GLY A 342 5.99 13.97 16.97
CA GLY A 342 6.99 15.04 16.92
C GLY A 342 7.67 15.27 15.56
N LEU A 343 7.50 14.40 14.56
CA LEU A 343 8.10 14.63 13.24
C LEU A 343 7.42 15.78 12.47
N SER A 344 6.11 15.96 12.61
CA SER A 344 5.39 17.07 11.95
C SER A 344 5.94 18.43 12.34
N ALA A 345 6.33 18.62 13.62
CA ALA A 345 6.92 19.85 14.12
C ALA A 345 8.38 20.09 13.68
N ARG A 346 9.00 19.12 13.01
CA ARG A 346 10.41 19.16 12.61
C ARG A 346 10.60 19.32 11.09
N GLY A 347 9.58 19.78 10.35
CA GLY A 347 9.67 20.01 8.91
C GLY A 347 9.48 18.77 8.03
N PHE A 348 9.17 17.61 8.61
CA PHE A 348 8.95 16.38 7.83
C PHE A 348 7.58 16.32 7.14
N LEU A 349 6.65 17.18 7.54
CA LEU A 349 5.33 17.29 6.92
C LEU A 349 5.12 18.71 6.42
N LEU A 350 4.93 18.86 5.11
CA LEU A 350 4.75 20.13 4.42
C LEU A 350 3.27 20.38 4.10
N PRO A 351 2.85 21.63 3.85
CA PRO A 351 1.51 21.90 3.33
C PRO A 351 1.20 21.10 2.06
N ALA A 352 -0.07 20.76 1.83
CA ALA A 352 -0.51 20.02 0.65
C ALA A 352 -0.08 20.67 -0.67
N GLU A 353 -0.08 22.02 -0.72
CA GLU A 353 0.30 22.83 -1.90
C GLU A 353 1.71 23.41 -1.75
N ALA A 354 2.62 22.69 -1.07
CA ALA A 354 3.99 23.15 -0.83
C ALA A 354 4.72 23.51 -2.14
N GLY A 355 5.24 24.74 -2.19
CA GLY A 355 6.03 25.26 -3.31
C GLY A 355 7.55 25.15 -3.04
N GLU A 356 8.35 25.75 -3.94
CA GLU A 356 9.81 25.70 -3.87
C GLU A 356 10.35 26.24 -2.53
N THR A 357 9.77 27.33 -2.03
CA THR A 357 10.19 27.96 -0.75
C THR A 357 9.92 27.04 0.43
N ASP A 358 8.71 26.44 0.50
CA ASP A 358 8.34 25.53 1.58
C ASP A 358 9.29 24.31 1.63
N TRP A 359 9.62 23.75 0.47
CA TRP A 359 10.54 22.63 0.35
C TRP A 359 11.97 23.01 0.76
N ALA A 360 12.44 24.22 0.38
CA ALA A 360 13.77 24.70 0.76
C ALA A 360 13.89 24.92 2.27
N GLU A 361 12.89 25.54 2.90
CA GLU A 361 12.85 25.77 4.34
C GLU A 361 12.76 24.46 5.11
N ALA A 362 11.86 23.55 4.70
CA ALA A 362 11.73 22.23 5.30
C ALA A 362 13.03 21.42 5.15
N TRP A 363 13.68 21.45 3.99
CA TRP A 363 14.97 20.78 3.78
C TRP A 363 16.06 21.30 4.72
N ALA A 364 16.17 22.61 4.85
CA ALA A 364 17.14 23.24 5.77
C ALA A 364 16.90 22.83 7.22
N GLN A 365 15.64 22.68 7.63
CA GLN A 365 15.28 22.22 8.98
C GLN A 365 15.55 20.72 9.16
N VAL A 366 15.12 19.88 8.21
CA VAL A 366 15.22 18.42 8.29
C VAL A 366 16.68 17.96 8.21
N SER A 367 17.51 18.59 7.37
CA SER A 367 18.93 18.25 7.24
C SER A 367 19.72 18.43 8.54
N GLN A 368 19.27 19.31 9.43
CA GLN A 368 19.86 19.53 10.75
C GLN A 368 19.20 18.70 11.87
N THR A 369 18.15 17.95 11.54
CA THR A 369 17.37 17.19 12.51
C THR A 369 17.86 15.75 12.61
N THR A 370 18.28 15.34 13.81
CA THR A 370 18.62 13.94 14.07
C THR A 370 17.34 13.13 14.27
N CYS A 371 17.10 12.14 13.42
CA CYS A 371 16.07 11.11 13.61
C CYS A 371 16.74 9.80 14.06
N SER A 372 16.26 9.22 15.16
CA SER A 372 16.73 7.90 15.58
C SER A 372 16.18 6.83 14.62
N GLU A 373 17.06 6.11 13.95
CA GLU A 373 16.73 4.94 13.12
C GLU A 373 15.94 3.91 13.93
N GLU A 374 16.41 3.60 15.15
CA GLU A 374 15.75 2.66 16.05
C GLU A 374 14.33 3.11 16.42
N SER A 375 14.13 4.43 16.67
CA SER A 375 12.79 4.95 16.98
C SER A 375 11.83 4.83 15.81
N LEU A 376 12.28 5.11 14.57
CA LEU A 376 11.47 4.97 13.36
C LEU A 376 11.10 3.50 13.12
N ARG A 377 12.10 2.61 13.26
CA ARG A 377 11.89 1.18 13.11
C ARG A 377 10.92 0.64 14.16
N THR A 378 11.13 0.94 15.43
CA THR A 378 10.24 0.51 16.52
C THR A 378 8.82 1.01 16.29
N TYR A 379 8.66 2.23 15.81
CA TYR A 379 7.35 2.78 15.46
C TYR A 379 6.70 1.97 14.33
N ALA A 380 7.44 1.67 13.25
CA ALA A 380 6.94 0.87 12.14
C ALA A 380 6.57 -0.56 12.58
N GLU A 381 7.39 -1.20 13.40
CA GLU A 381 7.13 -2.55 13.95
C GLU A 381 5.89 -2.57 14.83
N THR A 382 5.70 -1.56 15.66
CA THR A 382 4.57 -1.48 16.60
C THR A 382 3.24 -1.25 15.90
N HIS A 383 3.21 -0.48 14.80
CA HIS A 383 1.96 -0.02 14.20
C HIS A 383 1.64 -0.68 12.86
N PHE A 384 2.64 -1.12 12.09
CA PHE A 384 2.46 -1.53 10.70
C PHE A 384 2.98 -2.94 10.38
N SER A 385 3.60 -3.63 11.36
CA SER A 385 4.05 -5.02 11.14
C SER A 385 2.88 -5.97 10.86
N MET A 386 3.19 -7.10 10.26
CA MET A 386 2.19 -8.18 10.05
C MET A 386 1.53 -8.59 11.36
N ALA A 387 2.30 -8.74 12.45
CA ALA A 387 1.77 -9.11 13.76
C ALA A 387 0.81 -8.04 14.32
N ALA A 388 1.18 -6.75 14.24
CA ALA A 388 0.35 -5.65 14.76
C ALA A 388 -0.97 -5.53 13.99
N VAL A 389 -0.90 -5.53 12.66
CA VAL A 389 -2.10 -5.40 11.81
C VAL A 389 -2.94 -6.67 11.86
N GLY A 390 -2.33 -7.86 11.89
CA GLY A 390 -3.06 -9.13 12.06
C GLY A 390 -3.82 -9.20 13.37
N ALA A 391 -3.22 -8.73 14.46
CA ALA A 391 -3.87 -8.61 15.77
C ALA A 391 -5.05 -7.62 15.73
N ALA A 392 -4.88 -6.45 15.09
CA ALA A 392 -5.95 -5.46 14.96
C ALA A 392 -7.16 -6.03 14.20
N TYR A 393 -6.97 -6.75 13.10
CA TYR A 393 -8.06 -7.42 12.42
C TYR A 393 -8.72 -8.50 13.26
N LYS A 394 -7.94 -9.30 13.98
CA LYS A 394 -8.48 -10.34 14.86
C LYS A 394 -9.41 -9.78 15.92
N GLU A 395 -9.07 -8.64 16.52
CA GLU A 395 -9.95 -7.93 17.46
C GLU A 395 -11.28 -7.50 16.80
N VAL A 396 -11.23 -6.96 15.57
CA VAL A 396 -12.44 -6.63 14.81
C VAL A 396 -13.32 -7.88 14.60
N TYR A 397 -12.72 -9.02 14.19
CA TYR A 397 -13.47 -10.25 13.96
C TYR A 397 -14.10 -10.80 15.24
N LEU A 398 -13.39 -10.76 16.37
CA LEU A 398 -13.90 -11.21 17.66
C LEU A 398 -15.07 -10.33 18.13
N GLY A 399 -14.98 -9.02 17.93
CA GLY A 399 -16.07 -8.08 18.27
C GLY A 399 -17.36 -8.32 17.49
N LEU A 400 -17.31 -8.93 16.31
CA LEU A 400 -18.50 -9.25 15.50
C LEU A 400 -19.14 -10.61 15.85
N ARG A 401 -18.51 -11.43 16.69
CA ARG A 401 -19.00 -12.75 17.11
C ARG A 401 -19.64 -12.76 18.51
N GLY A 402 -19.55 -11.67 19.22
CA GLY A 402 -20.22 -11.46 20.53
C GLY A 402 -21.61 -10.97 20.28
#